data_da7dddffacbe4209fffa34548237c635
#
_entry.id   da7dddffacbe4209fffa34548237c635
#
_cell.length_a   1.000
_cell.length_b   1.000
_cell.length_c   1.000
_cell.angle_alpha   90.00
_cell.angle_beta   90.00
_cell.angle_gamma   90.00
#
_symmetry.space_group_name_H-M   'P 1'
#
loop_
_entity.id
_entity.type
_entity.pdbx_description
1 polymer ?
#
loop_
_entity_poly.entity_id
_entity_poly.type
_entity_poly.pdbx_seq_one_letter_code
_entity_poly.pdbx_strand_id
1 'polypeptide(L)'
;MKKFALALLVCFFSVAPAIGQSVESNLIDAVTLYGNGQVVRARDILQTLSKAAPGNDAVWYYLAQTQWQTSDAEQAEASLKKAIALDSTNYWYRRLLGRMYLAQNRIDEGEGQYEALVKAFPDKNSIVYELLDIYLAQKEYDKALSTLSEIERQRGLSEEVVRTRYDVLSAMGRQEEGVQELEKFNTQYSSPTILSMLGDYYLADFADSLAQARYTEALSLDSSYVPAILGMSEVYRHMRRYKDYFQTLDPFFTSEDIPAATKNMYLSNMMRSLDPKILQLHREGFDRFVTETLETHPADSSLLATAGSYYYSTGREAEAGPWFRKAADEYPESLGQTATYVQYLSLQKDWKALRERSMAAFDHFGELAFLDYANMANYELEDYDAIITNCEYLLKTHPKDKKLCLSAWSMMGDAYYSMGDSGQAFKAYDKALRLDPSYAPVLNNYAYYLSVQGKKLKKAYNMSKKTVEAEPDNATYLDTFAWILHLMGKDLEAKPFFKHAMLYGGKESAVILRHYATVLEVLGEPETAQVYRNMATRLEAQEQP
;
A
#
# COMPACT_ATOMS: atom_id res chain seq x y z
N MET A 1 -60.08 65.58 21.62
CA MET A 1 -58.88 64.78 22.09
C MET A 1 -59.16 63.30 22.24
N LYS A 2 -60.42 62.78 22.32
CA LYS A 2 -60.63 61.30 22.50
C LYS A 2 -60.63 60.49 21.17
N LYS A 3 -60.67 61.07 19.99
CA LYS A 3 -60.61 60.37 18.70
C LYS A 3 -59.19 60.10 18.19
N PHE A 4 -58.19 60.84 18.66
CA PHE A 4 -56.77 60.66 18.26
C PHE A 4 -56.09 59.54 19.05
N ALA A 5 -56.51 59.30 20.30
CA ALA A 5 -55.92 58.21 21.14
C ALA A 5 -56.35 56.80 20.68
N LEU A 6 -57.52 56.65 20.07
CA LEU A 6 -58.02 55.38 19.58
C LEU A 6 -57.38 54.93 18.27
N ALA A 7 -56.92 55.89 17.41
CA ALA A 7 -56.17 55.59 16.18
C ALA A 7 -54.75 55.11 16.42
N LEU A 8 -54.06 55.62 17.49
CA LEU A 8 -52.73 55.16 17.87
C LEU A 8 -52.72 53.77 18.49
N LEU A 9 -53.78 53.39 19.23
CA LEU A 9 -53.87 52.04 19.81
C LEU A 9 -54.16 50.96 18.78
N VAL A 10 -54.92 51.28 17.71
CA VAL A 10 -55.19 50.33 16.62
C VAL A 10 -53.96 50.11 15.73
N CYS A 11 -53.09 51.12 15.57
CA CYS A 11 -51.85 50.96 14.84
C CYS A 11 -50.79 50.11 15.59
N PHE A 12 -50.80 50.14 16.93
CA PHE A 12 -49.86 49.32 17.72
C PHE A 12 -50.23 47.84 17.73
N PHE A 13 -51.54 47.49 17.69
CA PHE A 13 -51.99 46.10 17.64
C PHE A 13 -51.83 45.44 16.25
N SER A 14 -51.82 46.22 15.19
CA SER A 14 -51.65 45.69 13.82
C SER A 14 -50.20 45.54 13.38
N VAL A 15 -49.24 46.17 14.06
CA VAL A 15 -47.81 46.10 13.69
C VAL A 15 -47.11 44.90 14.35
N ALA A 16 -47.52 44.50 15.54
CA ALA A 16 -46.89 43.37 16.24
C ALA A 16 -47.03 42.00 15.51
N PRO A 17 -48.20 41.60 14.98
CA PRO A 17 -48.31 40.36 14.21
C PRO A 17 -47.63 40.43 12.85
N ALA A 18 -47.58 41.60 12.21
CA ALA A 18 -46.89 41.77 10.94
C ALA A 18 -45.35 41.69 11.06
N ILE A 19 -44.79 42.17 12.17
CA ILE A 19 -43.35 42.02 12.48
C ILE A 19 -43.02 40.54 12.79
N GLY A 20 -43.88 39.83 13.53
CA GLY A 20 -43.70 38.42 13.83
C GLY A 20 -43.71 37.54 12.57
N GLN A 21 -44.67 37.77 11.66
CA GLN A 21 -44.72 37.09 10.36
C GLN A 21 -43.47 37.36 9.51
N SER A 22 -42.97 38.59 9.50
CA SER A 22 -41.77 38.92 8.74
C SER A 22 -40.48 38.27 9.32
N VAL A 23 -40.39 38.15 10.62
CA VAL A 23 -39.25 37.48 11.29
C VAL A 23 -39.23 35.98 10.99
N GLU A 24 -40.37 35.32 11.08
CA GLU A 24 -40.52 33.90 10.80
C GLU A 24 -40.24 33.57 9.34
N SER A 25 -40.76 34.36 8.38
CA SER A 25 -40.47 34.20 6.97
C SER A 25 -38.98 34.35 6.66
N ASN A 26 -38.32 35.37 7.17
CA ASN A 26 -36.89 35.59 6.96
C ASN A 26 -36.02 34.48 7.65
N LEU A 27 -36.47 33.91 8.76
CA LEU A 27 -35.80 32.79 9.39
C LEU A 27 -35.90 31.55 8.50
N ILE A 28 -37.07 31.25 7.93
CA ILE A 28 -37.26 30.14 6.99
C ILE A 28 -36.36 30.32 5.76
N ASP A 29 -36.30 31.54 5.20
CA ASP A 29 -35.43 31.85 4.06
C ASP A 29 -33.94 31.63 4.41
N ALA A 30 -33.50 32.08 5.57
CA ALA A 30 -32.14 31.90 6.03
C ALA A 30 -31.80 30.42 6.23
N VAL A 31 -32.71 29.63 6.83
CA VAL A 31 -32.54 28.19 7.03
C VAL A 31 -32.49 27.44 5.68
N THR A 32 -33.32 27.88 4.72
CA THR A 32 -33.32 27.32 3.36
C THR A 32 -31.98 27.61 2.65
N LEU A 33 -31.48 28.84 2.74
CA LEU A 33 -30.17 29.21 2.18
C LEU A 33 -29.05 28.42 2.83
N TYR A 34 -29.10 28.22 4.14
CA TYR A 34 -28.14 27.38 4.87
C TYR A 34 -28.16 25.94 4.37
N GLY A 35 -29.34 25.34 4.23
CA GLY A 35 -29.53 23.98 3.70
C GLY A 35 -29.03 23.82 2.25
N ASN A 36 -29.06 24.89 1.46
CA ASN A 36 -28.56 24.94 0.08
C ASN A 36 -27.06 25.32 -0.01
N GLY A 37 -26.33 25.34 1.10
CA GLY A 37 -24.89 25.65 1.14
C GLY A 37 -24.54 27.13 1.00
N GLN A 38 -25.52 28.03 0.95
CA GLN A 38 -25.29 29.48 0.86
C GLN A 38 -25.06 30.09 2.25
N VAL A 39 -24.07 29.56 2.98
CA VAL A 39 -23.84 29.79 4.41
C VAL A 39 -23.62 31.27 4.74
N VAL A 40 -22.83 31.99 3.92
CA VAL A 40 -22.55 33.41 4.15
C VAL A 40 -23.82 34.27 4.06
N ARG A 41 -24.66 34.04 3.05
CA ARG A 41 -25.93 34.76 2.91
C ARG A 41 -26.89 34.47 4.06
N ALA A 42 -26.98 33.18 4.44
CA ALA A 42 -27.78 32.79 5.59
C ALA A 42 -27.30 33.49 6.88
N ARG A 43 -26.00 33.54 7.12
CA ARG A 43 -25.39 34.22 8.26
C ARG A 43 -25.78 35.73 8.31
N ASP A 44 -25.67 36.44 7.18
CA ASP A 44 -25.94 37.87 7.13
C ASP A 44 -27.42 38.18 7.46
N ILE A 45 -28.36 37.36 6.96
CA ILE A 45 -29.77 37.46 7.31
C ILE A 45 -29.99 37.15 8.80
N LEU A 46 -29.40 36.08 9.32
CA LEU A 46 -29.53 35.67 10.73
C LEU A 46 -28.93 36.70 11.68
N GLN A 47 -27.81 37.34 11.29
CA GLN A 47 -27.20 38.41 12.05
C GLN A 47 -28.10 39.66 12.12
N THR A 48 -28.84 39.96 11.07
CA THR A 48 -29.85 41.03 11.06
C THR A 48 -31.05 40.63 11.94
N LEU A 49 -31.54 39.40 11.82
CA LEU A 49 -32.65 38.87 12.60
C LEU A 49 -32.31 38.81 14.11
N SER A 50 -31.07 38.50 14.49
CA SER A 50 -30.68 38.44 15.90
C SER A 50 -30.76 39.79 16.61
N LYS A 51 -30.66 40.91 15.85
CA LYS A 51 -30.88 42.26 16.35
C LYS A 51 -32.35 42.64 16.39
N ALA A 52 -33.10 42.21 15.39
CA ALA A 52 -34.54 42.53 15.26
C ALA A 52 -35.43 41.69 16.22
N ALA A 53 -35.03 40.46 16.48
CA ALA A 53 -35.76 39.52 17.34
C ALA A 53 -34.80 38.81 18.32
N PRO A 54 -34.21 39.54 19.28
CA PRO A 54 -33.19 39.00 20.19
C PRO A 54 -33.73 37.91 21.15
N GLY A 55 -35.04 37.80 21.30
CA GLY A 55 -35.68 36.75 22.11
C GLY A 55 -36.03 35.46 21.33
N ASN A 56 -35.69 35.37 20.05
CA ASN A 56 -35.93 34.15 19.27
C ASN A 56 -34.72 33.23 19.33
N ASP A 57 -34.84 32.13 20.06
CA ASP A 57 -33.79 31.13 20.31
C ASP A 57 -33.33 30.44 19.02
N ALA A 58 -34.27 30.14 18.08
CA ALA A 58 -33.94 29.51 16.81
C ALA A 58 -33.05 30.39 15.92
N VAL A 59 -33.26 31.73 15.95
CA VAL A 59 -32.37 32.66 15.23
C VAL A 59 -30.92 32.54 15.73
N TRP A 60 -30.73 32.51 17.06
CA TRP A 60 -29.40 32.38 17.66
C TRP A 60 -28.78 31.02 17.37
N TYR A 61 -29.57 29.96 17.34
CA TYR A 61 -29.08 28.60 17.01
C TYR A 61 -28.58 28.50 15.57
N TYR A 62 -29.37 28.95 14.60
CA TYR A 62 -28.95 28.92 13.20
C TYR A 62 -27.82 29.93 12.91
N LEU A 63 -27.78 31.04 13.60
CA LEU A 63 -26.65 31.98 13.54
C LEU A 63 -25.37 31.30 14.02
N ALA A 64 -25.41 30.59 15.12
CA ALA A 64 -24.26 29.82 15.63
C ALA A 64 -23.78 28.78 14.61
N GLN A 65 -24.69 28.05 13.97
CA GLN A 65 -24.31 27.07 12.93
C GLN A 65 -23.61 27.73 11.74
N THR A 66 -24.12 28.85 11.25
CA THR A 66 -23.51 29.56 10.13
C THR A 66 -22.16 30.19 10.51
N GLN A 67 -22.02 30.73 11.72
CA GLN A 67 -20.76 31.24 12.24
C GLN A 67 -19.74 30.13 12.38
N TRP A 68 -20.12 28.96 12.89
CA TRP A 68 -19.24 27.79 12.98
C TRP A 68 -18.70 27.36 11.63
N GLN A 69 -19.58 27.25 10.62
CA GLN A 69 -19.17 26.88 9.26
C GLN A 69 -18.31 27.94 8.57
N THR A 70 -18.42 29.21 8.99
CA THR A 70 -17.55 30.29 8.49
C THR A 70 -16.31 30.51 9.35
N SER A 71 -15.95 29.52 10.17
CA SER A 71 -14.74 29.51 11.02
C SER A 71 -14.69 30.61 12.10
N ASP A 72 -15.84 31.13 12.51
CA ASP A 72 -15.97 32.10 13.62
C ASP A 72 -16.45 31.40 14.88
N ALA A 73 -15.57 30.59 15.45
CA ALA A 73 -15.89 29.71 16.57
C ALA A 73 -16.32 30.47 17.85
N GLU A 74 -15.72 31.62 18.12
CA GLU A 74 -16.00 32.41 19.32
C GLU A 74 -17.41 33.02 19.27
N GLN A 75 -17.78 33.62 18.12
CA GLN A 75 -19.12 34.15 17.94
C GLN A 75 -20.19 33.04 17.87
N ALA A 76 -19.85 31.88 17.26
CA ALA A 76 -20.74 30.74 17.25
C ALA A 76 -21.06 30.24 18.67
N GLU A 77 -20.05 30.12 19.53
CA GLU A 77 -20.23 29.75 20.94
C GLU A 77 -21.11 30.78 21.68
N ALA A 78 -20.82 32.07 21.50
CA ALA A 78 -21.59 33.13 22.13
C ALA A 78 -23.07 33.13 21.70
N SER A 79 -23.33 32.92 20.39
CA SER A 79 -24.68 32.82 19.84
C SER A 79 -25.41 31.59 20.36
N LEU A 80 -24.75 30.46 20.46
CA LEU A 80 -25.33 29.21 20.94
C LEU A 80 -25.64 29.25 22.45
N LYS A 81 -24.79 29.90 23.24
CA LYS A 81 -25.07 30.16 24.66
C LYS A 81 -26.30 31.05 24.86
N LYS A 82 -26.55 31.99 23.96
CA LYS A 82 -27.77 32.80 23.97
C LYS A 82 -29.00 31.96 23.62
N ALA A 83 -28.92 31.07 22.60
CA ALA A 83 -30.01 30.15 22.29
C ALA A 83 -30.36 29.27 23.50
N ILE A 84 -29.36 28.71 24.17
CA ILE A 84 -29.53 27.88 25.38
C ILE A 84 -30.13 28.69 26.54
N ALA A 85 -29.75 29.95 26.70
CA ALA A 85 -30.31 30.81 27.76
C ALA A 85 -31.79 31.15 27.50
N LEU A 86 -32.22 31.24 26.24
CA LEU A 86 -33.60 31.49 25.82
C LEU A 86 -34.46 30.23 25.93
N ASP A 87 -33.95 29.09 25.50
CA ASP A 87 -34.61 27.80 25.70
C ASP A 87 -33.58 26.74 26.18
N SER A 88 -33.53 26.58 27.50
CA SER A 88 -32.62 25.62 28.16
C SER A 88 -33.09 24.17 28.02
N THR A 89 -34.33 23.95 27.58
CA THR A 89 -34.92 22.62 27.39
C THR A 89 -34.68 22.06 25.98
N ASN A 90 -34.13 22.85 25.09
CA ASN A 90 -33.86 22.41 23.73
C ASN A 90 -32.57 21.58 23.68
N TYR A 91 -32.76 20.31 23.44
CA TYR A 91 -31.72 19.30 23.33
C TYR A 91 -30.66 19.63 22.28
N TRP A 92 -31.08 20.15 21.10
CA TRP A 92 -30.19 20.37 19.96
C TRP A 92 -29.14 21.45 20.24
N TYR A 93 -29.44 22.43 21.07
CA TYR A 93 -28.55 23.54 21.36
C TYR A 93 -27.36 23.09 22.20
N ARG A 94 -27.61 22.32 23.27
CA ARG A 94 -26.55 21.77 24.12
C ARG A 94 -25.72 20.73 23.38
N ARG A 95 -26.38 19.88 22.56
CA ARG A 95 -25.66 18.88 21.76
C ARG A 95 -24.72 19.55 20.77
N LEU A 96 -25.15 20.62 20.09
CA LEU A 96 -24.28 21.37 19.18
C LEU A 96 -23.12 22.03 19.94
N LEU A 97 -23.37 22.61 21.12
CA LEU A 97 -22.31 23.22 21.94
C LEU A 97 -21.26 22.18 22.37
N GLY A 98 -21.71 21.00 22.81
CA GLY A 98 -20.82 19.92 23.16
C GLY A 98 -19.94 19.49 21.96
N ARG A 99 -20.54 19.30 20.79
CA ARG A 99 -19.80 18.98 19.55
C ARG A 99 -18.79 20.07 19.17
N MET A 100 -19.14 21.33 19.33
CA MET A 100 -18.22 22.45 19.05
C MET A 100 -17.03 22.44 20.00
N TYR A 101 -17.22 22.17 21.30
CA TYR A 101 -16.12 22.05 22.26
C TYR A 101 -15.21 20.87 21.92
N LEU A 102 -15.75 19.70 21.63
CA LEU A 102 -14.96 18.54 21.23
C LEU A 102 -14.14 18.80 19.95
N ALA A 103 -14.74 19.45 18.95
CA ALA A 103 -14.04 19.83 17.73
C ALA A 103 -12.92 20.85 17.93
N GLN A 104 -12.98 21.65 19.01
CA GLN A 104 -11.93 22.57 19.44
C GLN A 104 -10.91 21.96 20.40
N ASN A 105 -10.99 20.63 20.64
CA ASN A 105 -10.19 19.91 21.64
C ASN A 105 -10.40 20.42 23.10
N ARG A 106 -11.57 21.01 23.35
CA ARG A 106 -12.01 21.43 24.71
C ARG A 106 -12.84 20.30 25.32
N ILE A 107 -12.16 19.22 25.68
CA ILE A 107 -12.77 17.93 25.99
C ILE A 107 -13.67 18.03 27.23
N ASP A 108 -13.16 18.55 28.34
CA ASP A 108 -13.90 18.65 29.60
C ASP A 108 -15.20 19.42 29.45
N GLU A 109 -15.19 20.49 28.66
CA GLU A 109 -16.38 21.31 28.41
C GLU A 109 -17.38 20.59 27.49
N GLY A 110 -16.88 19.84 26.50
CA GLY A 110 -17.69 19.00 25.63
C GLY A 110 -18.37 17.90 26.41
N GLU A 111 -17.62 17.13 27.17
CA GLU A 111 -18.09 16.07 28.05
C GLU A 111 -19.17 16.59 29.03
N GLY A 112 -18.89 17.71 29.71
CA GLY A 112 -19.85 18.31 30.61
C GLY A 112 -21.19 18.70 29.96
N GLN A 113 -21.21 19.06 28.67
CA GLN A 113 -22.46 19.29 27.94
C GLN A 113 -23.22 17.97 27.71
N TYR A 114 -22.52 16.90 27.38
CA TYR A 114 -23.14 15.59 27.15
C TYR A 114 -23.63 14.94 28.46
N GLU A 115 -22.87 15.05 29.54
CA GLU A 115 -23.34 14.61 30.88
C GLU A 115 -24.62 15.36 31.31
N ALA A 116 -24.65 16.67 31.10
CA ALA A 116 -25.83 17.47 31.38
C ALA A 116 -27.02 17.05 30.49
N LEU A 117 -26.79 16.69 29.24
CA LEU A 117 -27.80 16.18 28.33
C LEU A 117 -28.36 14.84 28.77
N VAL A 118 -27.50 13.87 29.13
CA VAL A 118 -27.93 12.56 29.64
C VAL A 118 -28.80 12.72 30.87
N LYS A 119 -28.40 13.62 31.78
CA LYS A 119 -29.17 13.91 32.99
C LYS A 119 -30.53 14.56 32.72
N ALA A 120 -30.58 15.48 31.73
CA ALA A 120 -31.82 16.22 31.38
C ALA A 120 -32.77 15.39 30.52
N PHE A 121 -32.25 14.47 29.72
CA PHE A 121 -32.99 13.68 28.72
C PHE A 121 -32.68 12.18 28.82
N PRO A 122 -32.96 11.53 29.96
CA PRO A 122 -32.59 10.13 30.22
C PRO A 122 -33.23 9.14 29.24
N ASP A 123 -34.34 9.49 28.62
CA ASP A 123 -35.02 8.65 27.60
C ASP A 123 -34.41 8.78 26.19
N LYS A 124 -33.48 9.72 25.99
CA LYS A 124 -32.80 9.91 24.70
C LYS A 124 -31.53 9.09 24.61
N ASN A 125 -31.72 7.88 24.20
CA ASN A 125 -30.67 6.84 24.09
C ASN A 125 -29.45 7.25 23.27
N SER A 126 -29.63 7.97 22.16
CA SER A 126 -28.53 8.37 21.30
C SER A 126 -27.47 9.20 22.03
N ILE A 127 -27.85 9.97 23.05
CA ILE A 127 -26.89 10.79 23.81
C ILE A 127 -26.00 9.95 24.71
N VAL A 128 -26.56 8.89 25.31
CA VAL A 128 -25.80 8.01 26.18
C VAL A 128 -24.71 7.29 25.40
N TYR A 129 -25.02 6.87 24.17
CA TYR A 129 -24.01 6.29 23.28
C TYR A 129 -22.99 7.33 22.79
N GLU A 130 -23.43 8.55 22.46
CA GLU A 130 -22.49 9.62 22.10
C GLU A 130 -21.53 9.95 23.27
N LEU A 131 -22.03 9.93 24.51
CA LEU A 131 -21.19 10.11 25.70
C LEU A 131 -20.23 8.92 25.90
N LEU A 132 -20.71 7.70 25.67
CA LEU A 132 -19.86 6.51 25.69
C LEU A 132 -18.73 6.61 24.66
N ASP A 133 -19.02 7.03 23.44
CA ASP A 133 -18.01 7.23 22.40
C ASP A 133 -16.97 8.28 22.80
N ILE A 134 -17.39 9.35 23.50
CA ILE A 134 -16.47 10.37 24.03
C ILE A 134 -15.54 9.75 25.07
N TYR A 135 -16.06 9.00 26.04
CA TYR A 135 -15.24 8.34 27.05
C TYR A 135 -14.27 7.33 26.45
N LEU A 136 -14.71 6.56 25.45
CA LEU A 136 -13.84 5.62 24.73
C LEU A 136 -12.71 6.34 23.99
N ALA A 137 -13.04 7.45 23.29
CA ALA A 137 -12.05 8.25 22.57
C ALA A 137 -11.01 8.88 23.50
N GLN A 138 -11.42 9.27 24.72
CA GLN A 138 -10.54 9.83 25.74
C GLN A 138 -9.84 8.77 26.61
N LYS A 139 -10.15 7.49 26.40
CA LYS A 139 -9.68 6.35 27.22
C LYS A 139 -10.08 6.45 28.69
N GLU A 140 -11.21 7.08 28.95
CA GLU A 140 -11.81 7.16 30.28
C GLU A 140 -12.61 5.88 30.57
N TYR A 141 -11.90 4.78 30.63
CA TYR A 141 -12.46 3.43 30.65
C TYR A 141 -13.42 3.16 31.84
N ASP A 142 -13.14 3.70 33.03
CA ASP A 142 -14.02 3.53 34.20
C ASP A 142 -15.36 4.22 33.97
N LYS A 143 -15.38 5.41 33.36
CA LYS A 143 -16.63 6.09 33.00
C LYS A 143 -17.37 5.34 31.89
N ALA A 144 -16.63 4.81 30.89
CA ALA A 144 -17.21 3.99 29.84
C ALA A 144 -17.89 2.73 30.42
N LEU A 145 -17.23 2.00 31.32
CA LEU A 145 -17.82 0.83 32.01
C LEU A 145 -19.06 1.18 32.84
N SER A 146 -19.03 2.31 33.55
CA SER A 146 -20.19 2.82 34.29
C SER A 146 -21.37 3.12 33.36
N THR A 147 -21.08 3.76 32.23
CA THR A 147 -22.10 4.09 31.20
C THR A 147 -22.68 2.83 30.57
N LEU A 148 -21.85 1.82 30.24
CA LEU A 148 -22.31 0.51 29.76
C LEU A 148 -23.22 -0.20 30.79
N SER A 149 -22.88 -0.11 32.05
CA SER A 149 -23.72 -0.69 33.14
C SER A 149 -25.07 0.02 33.26
N GLU A 150 -25.12 1.32 33.05
CA GLU A 150 -26.36 2.08 33.01
C GLU A 150 -27.22 1.75 31.77
N ILE A 151 -26.60 1.58 30.59
CA ILE A 151 -27.28 1.12 29.36
C ILE A 151 -27.89 -0.27 29.61
N GLU A 152 -27.12 -1.19 30.17
CA GLU A 152 -27.60 -2.55 30.53
C GLU A 152 -28.77 -2.50 31.51
N ARG A 153 -28.69 -1.68 32.56
CA ARG A 153 -29.76 -1.53 33.56
C ARG A 153 -31.06 -1.02 32.94
N GLN A 154 -30.97 -0.11 31.97
CA GLN A 154 -32.15 0.51 31.33
C GLN A 154 -32.76 -0.37 30.24
N ARG A 155 -31.97 -1.19 29.54
CA ARG A 155 -32.39 -1.88 28.30
C ARG A 155 -32.23 -3.39 28.36
N GLY A 156 -31.58 -3.91 29.37
CA GLY A 156 -31.16 -5.29 29.44
C GLY A 156 -29.80 -5.53 28.77
N LEU A 157 -29.30 -6.72 28.96
CA LEU A 157 -28.04 -7.18 28.40
C LEU A 157 -28.16 -7.38 26.88
N SER A 158 -27.29 -6.77 26.12
CA SER A 158 -27.21 -6.94 24.67
C SER A 158 -25.80 -7.35 24.21
N GLU A 159 -25.69 -7.96 23.06
CA GLU A 159 -24.40 -8.33 22.44
C GLU A 159 -23.47 -7.11 22.32
N GLU A 160 -23.98 -5.97 21.84
CA GLU A 160 -23.23 -4.73 21.69
C GLU A 160 -22.60 -4.28 23.02
N VAL A 161 -23.37 -4.27 24.09
CA VAL A 161 -22.89 -3.88 25.44
C VAL A 161 -21.77 -4.81 25.91
N VAL A 162 -21.95 -6.12 25.75
CA VAL A 162 -20.96 -7.11 26.20
C VAL A 162 -19.68 -7.03 25.38
N ARG A 163 -19.78 -6.87 24.07
CA ARG A 163 -18.61 -6.68 23.19
C ARG A 163 -17.82 -5.43 23.56
N THR A 164 -18.52 -4.29 23.67
CA THR A 164 -17.86 -3.03 24.05
C THR A 164 -17.22 -3.13 25.44
N ARG A 165 -17.87 -3.81 26.38
CA ARG A 165 -17.30 -4.05 27.71
C ARG A 165 -16.03 -4.91 27.65
N TYR A 166 -16.03 -5.97 26.84
CA TYR A 166 -14.84 -6.80 26.60
C TYR A 166 -13.69 -5.96 26.01
N ASP A 167 -13.98 -5.13 25.01
CA ASP A 167 -12.97 -4.27 24.37
C ASP A 167 -12.36 -3.27 25.37
N VAL A 168 -13.20 -2.65 26.20
CA VAL A 168 -12.76 -1.72 27.25
C VAL A 168 -11.91 -2.43 28.32
N LEU A 169 -12.36 -3.57 28.81
CA LEU A 169 -11.62 -4.36 29.80
C LEU A 169 -10.29 -4.86 29.24
N SER A 170 -10.26 -5.27 27.97
CA SER A 170 -9.04 -5.66 27.28
C SER A 170 -8.05 -4.49 27.16
N ALA A 171 -8.52 -3.30 26.81
CA ALA A 171 -7.71 -2.08 26.77
C ALA A 171 -7.15 -1.65 28.13
N MET A 172 -7.84 -2.03 29.22
CA MET A 172 -7.38 -1.83 30.61
C MET A 172 -6.42 -2.92 31.10
N GLY A 173 -6.12 -3.95 30.27
CA GLY A 173 -5.36 -5.12 30.70
C GLY A 173 -6.14 -6.10 31.59
N ARG A 174 -7.47 -5.98 31.64
CA ARG A 174 -8.41 -6.82 32.43
C ARG A 174 -9.15 -7.80 31.52
N GLN A 175 -8.45 -8.38 30.55
CA GLN A 175 -9.05 -9.21 29.51
C GLN A 175 -9.77 -10.44 30.05
N GLU A 176 -9.25 -11.06 31.11
CA GLU A 176 -9.91 -12.22 31.77
C GLU A 176 -11.31 -11.88 32.28
N GLU A 177 -11.50 -10.68 32.86
CA GLU A 177 -12.82 -10.24 33.29
C GLU A 177 -13.77 -10.05 32.11
N GLY A 178 -13.24 -9.51 31.01
CA GLY A 178 -13.99 -9.39 29.75
C GLY A 178 -14.44 -10.75 29.21
N VAL A 179 -13.58 -11.75 29.26
CA VAL A 179 -13.90 -13.13 28.87
C VAL A 179 -15.02 -13.72 29.75
N GLN A 180 -14.99 -13.48 31.05
CA GLN A 180 -16.06 -13.92 31.94
C GLN A 180 -17.42 -13.29 31.60
N GLU A 181 -17.45 -12.03 31.20
CA GLU A 181 -18.65 -11.37 30.69
C GLU A 181 -19.17 -11.99 29.38
N LEU A 182 -18.23 -12.31 28.44
CA LEU A 182 -18.58 -13.01 27.20
C LEU A 182 -19.15 -14.41 27.47
N GLU A 183 -18.53 -15.19 28.36
CA GLU A 183 -19.01 -16.53 28.74
C GLU A 183 -20.39 -16.45 29.42
N LYS A 184 -20.58 -15.51 30.32
CA LYS A 184 -21.86 -15.27 31.00
C LYS A 184 -22.96 -14.94 29.97
N PHE A 185 -22.66 -14.06 28.99
CA PHE A 185 -23.60 -13.75 27.93
C PHE A 185 -23.94 -15.00 27.10
N ASN A 186 -22.93 -15.79 26.72
CA ASN A 186 -23.12 -16.99 25.91
C ASN A 186 -23.94 -18.06 26.59
N THR A 187 -23.91 -18.15 27.94
CA THR A 187 -24.80 -19.10 28.68
C THR A 187 -26.27 -18.73 28.55
N GLN A 188 -26.60 -17.49 28.27
CA GLN A 188 -27.97 -16.96 28.20
C GLN A 188 -28.44 -16.72 26.76
N TYR A 189 -27.52 -16.27 25.90
CA TYR A 189 -27.80 -15.88 24.52
C TYR A 189 -26.68 -16.44 23.62
N SER A 190 -26.94 -17.46 22.85
CA SER A 190 -25.96 -17.98 21.89
C SER A 190 -25.77 -17.03 20.71
N SER A 191 -24.52 -16.57 20.47
CA SER A 191 -24.18 -15.67 19.38
C SER A 191 -22.90 -16.13 18.68
N PRO A 192 -22.91 -16.26 17.33
CA PRO A 192 -21.69 -16.58 16.56
C PRO A 192 -20.57 -15.56 16.80
N THR A 193 -20.91 -14.29 16.99
CA THR A 193 -19.96 -13.21 17.27
C THR A 193 -19.23 -13.42 18.59
N ILE A 194 -19.99 -13.63 19.67
CA ILE A 194 -19.43 -13.84 21.01
C ILE A 194 -18.60 -15.13 21.07
N LEU A 195 -19.10 -16.19 20.46
CA LEU A 195 -18.38 -17.47 20.36
C LEU A 195 -17.06 -17.33 19.59
N SER A 196 -17.06 -16.53 18.52
CA SER A 196 -15.82 -16.27 17.78
C SER A 196 -14.83 -15.44 18.59
N MET A 197 -15.29 -14.42 19.32
CA MET A 197 -14.44 -13.64 20.23
C MET A 197 -13.80 -14.51 21.33
N LEU A 198 -14.56 -15.46 21.87
CA LEU A 198 -14.04 -16.45 22.82
C LEU A 198 -13.02 -17.38 22.14
N GLY A 199 -13.31 -17.80 20.90
CA GLY A 199 -12.39 -18.58 20.08
C GLY A 199 -11.07 -17.84 19.84
N ASP A 200 -11.13 -16.57 19.47
CA ASP A 200 -9.97 -15.70 19.24
C ASP A 200 -9.11 -15.54 20.50
N TYR A 201 -9.76 -15.37 21.66
CA TYR A 201 -9.08 -15.31 22.94
C TYR A 201 -8.31 -16.60 23.24
N TYR A 202 -8.96 -17.77 23.13
CA TYR A 202 -8.32 -19.05 23.39
C TYR A 202 -7.23 -19.37 22.35
N LEU A 203 -7.41 -18.96 21.11
CA LEU A 203 -6.40 -19.13 20.06
C LEU A 203 -5.14 -18.30 20.35
N ALA A 204 -5.31 -17.07 20.82
CA ALA A 204 -4.21 -16.20 21.22
C ALA A 204 -3.42 -16.76 22.43
N ASP A 205 -4.09 -17.49 23.33
CA ASP A 205 -3.47 -18.18 24.47
C ASP A 205 -2.96 -19.60 24.13
N PHE A 206 -2.91 -19.96 22.83
CA PHE A 206 -2.50 -21.30 22.35
C PHE A 206 -3.33 -22.45 22.91
N ALA A 207 -4.54 -22.18 23.37
CA ALA A 207 -5.51 -23.17 23.85
C ALA A 207 -6.34 -23.71 22.67
N ASP A 208 -5.69 -24.27 21.65
CA ASP A 208 -6.27 -24.67 20.36
C ASP A 208 -7.55 -25.51 20.49
N SER A 209 -7.62 -26.43 21.48
CA SER A 209 -8.80 -27.28 21.70
C SER A 209 -10.02 -26.48 22.17
N LEU A 210 -9.82 -25.46 23.02
CA LEU A 210 -10.90 -24.58 23.49
C LEU A 210 -11.34 -23.66 22.37
N ALA A 211 -10.37 -23.07 21.62
CA ALA A 211 -10.65 -22.26 20.45
C ALA A 211 -11.48 -23.04 19.41
N GLN A 212 -11.07 -24.28 19.10
CA GLN A 212 -11.80 -25.19 18.21
C GLN A 212 -13.24 -25.41 18.67
N ALA A 213 -13.46 -25.66 19.96
CA ALA A 213 -14.79 -25.88 20.50
C ALA A 213 -15.69 -24.65 20.29
N ARG A 214 -15.19 -23.44 20.58
CA ARG A 214 -15.96 -22.19 20.42
C ARG A 214 -16.28 -21.87 18.95
N TYR A 215 -15.31 -22.02 18.04
CA TYR A 215 -15.59 -21.84 16.61
C TYR A 215 -16.55 -22.91 16.06
N THR A 216 -16.45 -24.16 16.52
CA THR A 216 -17.41 -25.20 16.13
C THR A 216 -18.82 -24.84 16.56
N GLU A 217 -18.98 -24.33 17.77
CA GLU A 217 -20.27 -23.87 18.31
C GLU A 217 -20.80 -22.68 17.47
N ALA A 218 -19.93 -21.68 17.15
CA ALA A 218 -20.28 -20.56 16.29
C ALA A 218 -20.76 -21.01 14.91
N LEU A 219 -20.02 -21.92 14.26
CA LEU A 219 -20.37 -22.46 12.95
C LEU A 219 -21.61 -23.37 12.96
N SER A 220 -21.97 -23.92 14.11
CA SER A 220 -23.24 -24.65 14.26
C SER A 220 -24.46 -23.71 14.27
N LEU A 221 -24.27 -22.45 14.68
CA LEU A 221 -25.31 -21.42 14.64
C LEU A 221 -25.41 -20.74 13.27
N ASP A 222 -24.25 -20.46 12.68
CA ASP A 222 -24.14 -19.88 11.34
C ASP A 222 -22.91 -20.46 10.63
N SER A 223 -23.15 -21.42 9.73
CA SER A 223 -22.10 -22.11 8.97
C SER A 223 -21.34 -21.22 7.99
N SER A 224 -21.87 -20.02 7.68
CA SER A 224 -21.27 -19.03 6.80
C SER A 224 -20.56 -17.89 7.55
N TYR A 225 -20.53 -17.94 8.89
CA TYR A 225 -19.98 -16.88 9.70
C TYR A 225 -18.46 -16.75 9.51
N VAL A 226 -18.05 -15.77 8.72
CA VAL A 226 -16.67 -15.58 8.25
C VAL A 226 -15.64 -15.51 9.38
N PRO A 227 -15.84 -14.77 10.50
CA PRO A 227 -14.86 -14.77 11.59
C PRO A 227 -14.58 -16.17 12.15
N ALA A 228 -15.63 -16.99 12.32
CA ALA A 228 -15.46 -18.35 12.83
C ALA A 228 -14.79 -19.29 11.79
N ILE A 229 -15.07 -19.12 10.51
CA ILE A 229 -14.39 -19.87 9.43
C ILE A 229 -12.88 -19.55 9.46
N LEU A 230 -12.52 -18.27 9.51
CA LEU A 230 -11.12 -17.85 9.52
C LEU A 230 -10.41 -18.29 10.82
N GLY A 231 -11.04 -18.08 11.98
CA GLY A 231 -10.50 -18.53 13.25
C GLY A 231 -10.30 -20.04 13.33
N MET A 232 -11.28 -20.84 12.90
CA MET A 232 -11.16 -22.30 12.82
C MET A 232 -10.02 -22.74 11.89
N SER A 233 -9.87 -22.05 10.75
CA SER A 233 -8.76 -22.36 9.84
C SER A 233 -7.40 -22.12 10.52
N GLU A 234 -7.24 -21.03 11.29
CA GLU A 234 -6.02 -20.78 12.05
C GLU A 234 -5.76 -21.84 13.13
N VAL A 235 -6.79 -22.34 13.81
CA VAL A 235 -6.65 -23.50 14.71
C VAL A 235 -6.06 -24.70 13.99
N TYR A 236 -6.61 -25.05 12.82
CA TYR A 236 -6.08 -26.16 12.04
C TYR A 236 -4.66 -25.91 11.53
N ARG A 237 -4.29 -24.68 11.20
CA ARG A 237 -2.93 -24.30 10.83
C ARG A 237 -1.96 -24.49 12.00
N HIS A 238 -2.32 -24.08 13.22
CA HIS A 238 -1.52 -24.31 14.44
C HIS A 238 -1.33 -25.81 14.70
N MET A 239 -2.40 -26.60 14.56
CA MET A 239 -2.37 -28.05 14.69
C MET A 239 -1.68 -28.78 13.53
N ARG A 240 -1.22 -28.05 12.49
CA ARG A 240 -0.64 -28.59 11.24
C ARG A 240 -1.59 -29.55 10.49
N ARG A 241 -2.88 -29.39 10.68
CA ARG A 241 -3.95 -30.14 10.00
C ARG A 241 -4.33 -29.46 8.71
N TYR A 242 -3.40 -29.38 7.75
CA TYR A 242 -3.58 -28.58 6.54
C TYR A 242 -4.74 -29.01 5.64
N LYS A 243 -5.09 -30.30 5.63
CA LYS A 243 -6.27 -30.76 4.90
C LYS A 243 -7.54 -30.09 5.44
N ASP A 244 -7.70 -30.07 6.76
CA ASP A 244 -8.86 -29.45 7.42
C ASP A 244 -8.81 -27.92 7.27
N TYR A 245 -7.60 -27.32 7.31
CA TYR A 245 -7.36 -25.90 7.04
C TYR A 245 -7.96 -25.49 5.69
N PHE A 246 -7.60 -26.17 4.60
CA PHE A 246 -8.11 -25.85 3.28
C PHE A 246 -9.62 -26.12 3.15
N GLN A 247 -10.13 -27.21 3.72
CA GLN A 247 -11.57 -27.52 3.68
C GLN A 247 -12.41 -26.47 4.42
N THR A 248 -11.91 -25.96 5.54
CA THR A 248 -12.62 -24.95 6.34
C THR A 248 -12.75 -23.64 5.60
N LEU A 249 -11.80 -23.29 4.73
CA LEU A 249 -11.79 -22.04 3.97
C LEU A 249 -12.67 -22.08 2.70
N ASP A 250 -13.18 -23.25 2.28
CA ASP A 250 -14.01 -23.36 1.07
C ASP A 250 -15.20 -22.39 1.07
N PRO A 251 -16.03 -22.27 2.13
CA PRO A 251 -17.16 -21.33 2.13
C PRO A 251 -16.73 -19.86 2.01
N PHE A 252 -15.53 -19.52 2.48
CA PHE A 252 -15.00 -18.17 2.36
C PHE A 252 -14.65 -17.82 0.90
N PHE A 253 -14.02 -18.73 0.19
CA PHE A 253 -13.60 -18.48 -1.19
C PHE A 253 -14.74 -18.61 -2.21
N THR A 254 -15.73 -19.47 -1.96
CA THR A 254 -16.89 -19.66 -2.84
C THR A 254 -17.99 -18.61 -2.66
N SER A 255 -18.03 -17.87 -1.56
CA SER A 255 -19.06 -16.86 -1.31
C SER A 255 -18.95 -15.67 -2.24
N GLU A 256 -20.03 -15.30 -2.93
CA GLU A 256 -20.14 -14.08 -3.73
C GLU A 256 -20.24 -12.80 -2.87
N ASP A 257 -20.69 -12.94 -1.62
CA ASP A 257 -20.89 -11.81 -0.70
C ASP A 257 -19.56 -11.25 -0.15
N ILE A 258 -18.47 -12.01 -0.22
CA ILE A 258 -17.15 -11.58 0.26
C ILE A 258 -16.43 -10.81 -0.84
N PRO A 259 -16.04 -9.55 -0.59
CA PRO A 259 -15.38 -8.72 -1.60
C PRO A 259 -14.09 -9.35 -2.13
N ALA A 260 -13.85 -9.20 -3.44
CA ALA A 260 -12.64 -9.65 -4.12
C ALA A 260 -11.34 -9.22 -3.40
N ALA A 261 -11.28 -7.95 -2.97
CA ALA A 261 -10.13 -7.42 -2.25
C ALA A 261 -9.83 -8.18 -0.95
N THR A 262 -10.86 -8.61 -0.22
CA THR A 262 -10.72 -9.39 1.02
C THR A 262 -10.17 -10.78 0.72
N LYS A 263 -10.72 -11.49 -0.26
CA LYS A 263 -10.23 -12.80 -0.71
C LYS A 263 -8.79 -12.70 -1.21
N ASN A 264 -8.50 -11.70 -2.04
CA ASN A 264 -7.16 -11.46 -2.58
C ASN A 264 -6.11 -11.19 -1.49
N MET A 265 -6.47 -10.38 -0.48
CA MET A 265 -5.63 -10.14 0.68
C MET A 265 -5.32 -11.45 1.42
N TYR A 266 -6.33 -12.31 1.60
CA TYR A 266 -6.17 -13.59 2.29
C TYR A 266 -5.29 -14.56 1.49
N LEU A 267 -5.51 -14.71 0.17
CA LEU A 267 -4.65 -15.49 -0.73
C LEU A 267 -3.19 -15.03 -0.66
N SER A 268 -2.98 -13.72 -0.74
CA SER A 268 -1.65 -13.12 -0.67
C SER A 268 -0.97 -13.35 0.70
N ASN A 269 -1.74 -13.33 1.79
CA ASN A 269 -1.24 -13.65 3.12
C ASN A 269 -0.87 -15.14 3.24
N MET A 270 -1.70 -16.05 2.71
CA MET A 270 -1.40 -17.48 2.66
C MET A 270 -0.09 -17.76 1.92
N MET A 271 0.10 -17.15 0.75
CA MET A 271 1.34 -17.29 -0.05
C MET A 271 2.60 -16.82 0.71
N ARG A 272 2.47 -15.80 1.57
CA ARG A 272 3.60 -15.27 2.36
C ARG A 272 3.86 -16.04 3.65
N SER A 273 2.83 -16.57 4.28
CA SER A 273 2.88 -17.17 5.63
C SER A 273 3.06 -18.68 5.62
N LEU A 274 2.62 -19.38 4.58
CA LEU A 274 2.77 -20.81 4.48
C LEU A 274 4.15 -21.18 3.90
N ASP A 275 4.76 -22.25 4.45
CA ASP A 275 5.99 -22.81 3.88
C ASP A 275 5.72 -23.24 2.42
N PRO A 276 6.60 -22.91 1.47
CA PRO A 276 6.46 -23.31 0.06
C PRO A 276 6.24 -24.81 -0.14
N LYS A 277 6.80 -25.66 0.73
CA LYS A 277 6.58 -27.12 0.68
C LYS A 277 5.14 -27.50 1.03
N ILE A 278 4.51 -26.75 1.95
CA ILE A 278 3.11 -26.96 2.33
C ILE A 278 2.20 -26.55 1.19
N LEU A 279 2.47 -25.39 0.56
CA LEU A 279 1.73 -24.96 -0.63
C LEU A 279 1.85 -25.96 -1.76
N GLN A 280 3.04 -26.52 -1.98
CA GLN A 280 3.27 -27.55 -3.01
C GLN A 280 2.54 -28.87 -2.69
N LEU A 281 2.54 -29.30 -1.42
CA LEU A 281 1.88 -30.53 -0.97
C LEU A 281 0.35 -30.43 -1.06
N HIS A 282 -0.20 -29.24 -0.80
CA HIS A 282 -1.64 -28.96 -0.80
C HIS A 282 -2.07 -28.07 -1.97
N ARG A 283 -1.32 -28.10 -3.08
CA ARG A 283 -1.55 -27.26 -4.25
C ARG A 283 -2.97 -27.32 -4.79
N GLU A 284 -3.59 -28.51 -4.79
CA GLU A 284 -4.95 -28.69 -5.30
C GLU A 284 -5.98 -27.83 -4.56
N GLY A 285 -5.83 -27.70 -3.24
CA GLY A 285 -6.68 -26.84 -2.41
C GLY A 285 -6.47 -25.36 -2.73
N PHE A 286 -5.21 -24.95 -2.90
CA PHE A 286 -4.90 -23.55 -3.23
C PHE A 286 -5.30 -23.20 -4.67
N ASP A 287 -5.03 -24.08 -5.63
CA ASP A 287 -5.46 -23.95 -7.04
C ASP A 287 -6.97 -23.73 -7.12
N ARG A 288 -7.73 -24.52 -6.34
CA ARG A 288 -9.19 -24.37 -6.25
C ARG A 288 -9.57 -22.98 -5.72
N PHE A 289 -8.96 -22.49 -4.64
CA PHE A 289 -9.26 -21.16 -4.11
C PHE A 289 -9.00 -20.04 -5.12
N VAL A 290 -7.89 -20.11 -5.85
CA VAL A 290 -7.57 -19.17 -6.92
C VAL A 290 -8.65 -19.22 -8.01
N THR A 291 -9.04 -20.42 -8.44
CA THR A 291 -10.05 -20.61 -9.48
C THR A 291 -11.43 -20.11 -9.04
N GLU A 292 -11.92 -20.55 -7.87
CA GLU A 292 -13.22 -20.14 -7.31
C GLU A 292 -13.30 -18.63 -7.08
N THR A 293 -12.20 -18.02 -6.61
CA THR A 293 -12.17 -16.57 -6.41
C THR A 293 -12.25 -15.82 -7.74
N LEU A 294 -11.59 -16.32 -8.79
CA LEU A 294 -11.67 -15.74 -10.13
C LEU A 294 -13.04 -15.96 -10.79
N GLU A 295 -13.69 -17.10 -10.52
CA GLU A 295 -15.06 -17.39 -11.02
C GLU A 295 -16.09 -16.48 -10.37
N THR A 296 -15.96 -16.22 -9.06
CA THR A 296 -16.87 -15.30 -8.33
C THR A 296 -16.59 -13.84 -8.64
N HIS A 297 -15.36 -13.48 -9.02
CA HIS A 297 -14.93 -12.11 -9.30
C HIS A 297 -14.10 -12.00 -10.59
N PRO A 298 -14.66 -12.32 -11.76
CA PRO A 298 -13.89 -12.45 -13.01
C PRO A 298 -13.32 -11.13 -13.54
N ALA A 299 -13.81 -9.99 -13.04
CA ALA A 299 -13.41 -8.65 -13.45
C ALA A 299 -12.49 -7.95 -12.43
N ASP A 300 -11.82 -8.68 -11.55
CA ASP A 300 -10.88 -8.08 -10.58
C ASP A 300 -9.43 -8.23 -11.04
N SER A 301 -8.79 -7.10 -11.39
CA SER A 301 -7.42 -7.08 -11.92
C SER A 301 -6.37 -7.57 -10.93
N SER A 302 -6.61 -7.36 -9.63
CA SER A 302 -5.66 -7.74 -8.59
C SER A 302 -5.62 -9.25 -8.39
N LEU A 303 -6.74 -9.93 -8.59
CA LEU A 303 -6.83 -11.39 -8.54
C LEU A 303 -6.08 -12.06 -9.69
N LEU A 304 -6.13 -11.49 -10.90
CA LEU A 304 -5.38 -12.00 -12.04
C LEU A 304 -3.86 -11.95 -11.78
N ALA A 305 -3.38 -10.84 -11.22
CA ALA A 305 -1.98 -10.69 -10.85
C ALA A 305 -1.57 -11.64 -9.72
N THR A 306 -2.45 -11.85 -8.73
CA THR A 306 -2.22 -12.80 -7.63
C THR A 306 -2.16 -14.23 -8.14
N ALA A 307 -3.04 -14.62 -9.07
CA ALA A 307 -2.98 -15.92 -9.72
C ALA A 307 -1.65 -16.14 -10.44
N GLY A 308 -1.23 -15.18 -11.27
CA GLY A 308 0.08 -15.21 -11.93
C GLY A 308 1.24 -15.36 -10.94
N SER A 309 1.23 -14.55 -9.88
CA SER A 309 2.26 -14.61 -8.82
C SER A 309 2.28 -15.95 -8.08
N TYR A 310 1.12 -16.54 -7.83
CA TYR A 310 1.00 -17.85 -7.22
C TYR A 310 1.63 -18.95 -8.10
N TYR A 311 1.24 -19.04 -9.36
CA TYR A 311 1.80 -20.03 -10.27
C TYR A 311 3.31 -19.84 -10.44
N TYR A 312 3.77 -18.60 -10.56
CA TYR A 312 5.20 -18.29 -10.66
C TYR A 312 5.98 -18.73 -9.40
N SER A 313 5.52 -18.37 -8.20
CA SER A 313 6.19 -18.68 -6.93
C SER A 313 6.22 -20.18 -6.60
N THR A 314 5.32 -20.96 -7.21
CA THR A 314 5.27 -22.42 -7.05
C THR A 314 6.04 -23.19 -8.14
N GLY A 315 6.85 -22.49 -8.97
CA GLY A 315 7.67 -23.09 -10.02
C GLY A 315 6.87 -23.52 -11.26
N ARG A 316 5.65 -23.00 -11.41
CA ARG A 316 4.76 -23.25 -12.57
C ARG A 316 4.73 -22.04 -13.50
N GLU A 317 5.90 -21.65 -13.96
CA GLU A 317 6.11 -20.41 -14.70
C GLU A 317 5.31 -20.36 -16.00
N ALA A 318 5.19 -21.49 -16.71
CA ALA A 318 4.39 -21.58 -17.91
C ALA A 318 2.89 -21.33 -17.69
N GLU A 319 2.39 -21.66 -16.49
CA GLU A 319 1.00 -21.40 -16.10
C GLU A 319 0.79 -19.96 -15.62
N ALA A 320 1.83 -19.30 -15.12
CA ALA A 320 1.79 -17.93 -14.64
C ALA A 320 1.61 -16.90 -15.78
N GLY A 321 2.29 -17.11 -16.92
CA GLY A 321 2.33 -16.18 -18.04
C GLY A 321 0.97 -15.74 -18.56
N PRO A 322 0.02 -16.67 -18.82
CA PRO A 322 -1.33 -16.33 -19.28
C PRO A 322 -2.09 -15.39 -18.33
N TRP A 323 -1.88 -15.50 -17.01
CA TRP A 323 -2.53 -14.64 -16.02
C TRP A 323 -1.97 -13.24 -16.01
N PHE A 324 -0.64 -13.09 -16.01
CA PHE A 324 0.01 -11.77 -16.10
C PHE A 324 -0.35 -11.07 -17.42
N ARG A 325 -0.35 -11.83 -18.51
CA ARG A 325 -0.76 -11.32 -19.82
C ARG A 325 -2.21 -10.85 -19.79
N LYS A 326 -3.13 -11.68 -19.29
CA LYS A 326 -4.55 -11.35 -19.19
C LYS A 326 -4.76 -10.09 -18.34
N ALA A 327 -4.06 -9.97 -17.19
CA ALA A 327 -4.13 -8.79 -16.36
C ALA A 327 -3.71 -7.51 -17.11
N ALA A 328 -2.61 -7.57 -17.87
CA ALA A 328 -2.14 -6.42 -18.63
C ALA A 328 -3.03 -6.08 -19.84
N ASP A 329 -3.60 -7.09 -20.51
CA ASP A 329 -4.45 -6.90 -21.69
C ASP A 329 -5.86 -6.39 -21.34
N GLU A 330 -6.44 -6.87 -20.24
CA GLU A 330 -7.78 -6.43 -19.80
C GLU A 330 -7.76 -5.08 -19.06
N TYR A 331 -6.62 -4.70 -18.48
CA TYR A 331 -6.45 -3.45 -17.74
C TYR A 331 -5.29 -2.60 -18.29
N PRO A 332 -5.36 -2.17 -19.56
CA PRO A 332 -4.26 -1.48 -20.23
C PRO A 332 -3.88 -0.15 -19.58
N GLU A 333 -4.81 0.49 -18.85
CA GLU A 333 -4.55 1.74 -18.10
C GLU A 333 -3.83 1.49 -16.76
N SER A 334 -3.63 0.25 -16.37
CA SER A 334 -2.95 -0.10 -15.13
C SER A 334 -1.45 -0.23 -15.32
N LEU A 335 -0.71 0.80 -14.91
CA LEU A 335 0.76 0.78 -14.88
C LEU A 335 1.30 -0.45 -14.14
N GLY A 336 0.69 -0.82 -13.01
CA GLY A 336 1.12 -1.94 -12.18
C GLY A 336 0.99 -3.29 -12.90
N GLN A 337 -0.13 -3.56 -13.58
CA GLN A 337 -0.33 -4.81 -14.32
C GLN A 337 0.63 -4.92 -15.51
N THR A 338 0.78 -3.83 -16.26
CA THR A 338 1.71 -3.76 -17.38
C THR A 338 3.16 -3.97 -16.92
N ALA A 339 3.60 -3.30 -15.85
CA ALA A 339 4.95 -3.45 -15.32
C ALA A 339 5.21 -4.89 -14.82
N THR A 340 4.23 -5.51 -14.16
CA THR A 340 4.35 -6.91 -13.70
C THR A 340 4.53 -7.88 -14.87
N TYR A 341 3.76 -7.70 -15.94
CA TYR A 341 3.90 -8.54 -17.13
C TYR A 341 5.22 -8.33 -17.85
N VAL A 342 5.67 -7.08 -18.02
CA VAL A 342 6.99 -6.75 -18.58
C VAL A 342 8.11 -7.37 -17.75
N GLN A 343 8.04 -7.27 -16.43
CA GLN A 343 9.02 -7.92 -15.54
C GLN A 343 9.01 -9.45 -15.71
N TYR A 344 7.84 -10.08 -15.78
CA TYR A 344 7.73 -11.50 -16.02
C TYR A 344 8.40 -11.89 -17.34
N LEU A 345 8.14 -11.18 -18.45
CA LEU A 345 8.75 -11.44 -19.75
C LEU A 345 10.29 -11.34 -19.70
N SER A 346 10.83 -10.40 -18.94
CA SER A 346 12.29 -10.26 -18.78
C SER A 346 12.89 -11.45 -18.03
N LEU A 347 12.21 -11.97 -17.00
CA LEU A 347 12.65 -13.15 -16.25
C LEU A 347 12.57 -14.43 -17.10
N GLN A 348 11.57 -14.53 -17.98
CA GLN A 348 11.43 -15.64 -18.91
C GLN A 348 12.33 -15.53 -20.15
N LYS A 349 13.07 -14.42 -20.29
CA LYS A 349 13.92 -14.13 -21.45
C LYS A 349 13.16 -14.16 -22.78
N ASP A 350 11.85 -13.85 -22.77
CA ASP A 350 11.07 -13.67 -24.00
C ASP A 350 11.34 -12.28 -24.58
N TRP A 351 12.52 -12.16 -25.18
CA TRP A 351 13.06 -10.88 -25.64
C TRP A 351 12.18 -10.19 -26.69
N LYS A 352 11.49 -10.94 -27.55
CA LYS A 352 10.57 -10.36 -28.55
C LYS A 352 9.35 -9.74 -27.90
N ALA A 353 8.66 -10.50 -27.06
CA ALA A 353 7.49 -10.00 -26.35
C ALA A 353 7.88 -8.87 -25.36
N LEU A 354 9.05 -9.00 -24.70
CA LEU A 354 9.57 -7.97 -23.79
C LEU A 354 9.75 -6.63 -24.54
N ARG A 355 10.40 -6.64 -25.70
CA ARG A 355 10.60 -5.43 -26.52
C ARG A 355 9.27 -4.80 -26.90
N GLU A 356 8.36 -5.59 -27.49
CA GLU A 356 7.07 -5.09 -27.96
C GLU A 356 6.24 -4.48 -26.82
N ARG A 357 6.13 -5.21 -25.70
CA ARG A 357 5.33 -4.75 -24.55
C ARG A 357 5.96 -3.55 -23.84
N SER A 358 7.28 -3.52 -23.72
CA SER A 358 7.99 -2.40 -23.10
C SER A 358 7.87 -1.12 -23.93
N MET A 359 8.02 -1.20 -25.25
CA MET A 359 7.86 -0.03 -26.12
C MET A 359 6.41 0.48 -26.09
N ALA A 360 5.41 -0.41 -26.21
CA ALA A 360 4.00 -0.03 -26.09
C ALA A 360 3.68 0.61 -24.73
N ALA A 361 4.24 0.07 -23.65
CA ALA A 361 4.08 0.62 -22.31
C ALA A 361 4.77 2.00 -22.16
N PHE A 362 5.94 2.17 -22.76
CA PHE A 362 6.60 3.47 -22.77
C PHE A 362 5.79 4.52 -23.54
N ASP A 363 5.26 4.18 -24.72
CA ASP A 363 4.43 5.07 -25.53
C ASP A 363 3.14 5.49 -24.81
N HIS A 364 2.59 4.58 -23.98
CA HIS A 364 1.35 4.83 -23.27
C HIS A 364 1.55 5.61 -21.95
N PHE A 365 2.52 5.19 -21.12
CA PHE A 365 2.71 5.73 -19.78
C PHE A 365 3.83 6.79 -19.69
N GLY A 366 4.77 6.81 -20.63
CA GLY A 366 5.94 7.69 -20.59
C GLY A 366 7.00 7.32 -19.53
N GLU A 367 6.87 6.17 -18.88
CA GLU A 367 7.79 5.73 -17.82
C GLU A 367 9.10 5.20 -18.40
N LEU A 368 10.23 5.84 -18.08
CA LEU A 368 11.55 5.52 -18.63
C LEU A 368 12.03 4.10 -18.32
N ALA A 369 11.56 3.50 -17.23
CA ALA A 369 11.88 2.12 -16.88
C ALA A 369 11.52 1.13 -18.00
N PHE A 370 10.49 1.40 -18.78
CA PHE A 370 10.14 0.57 -19.92
C PHE A 370 11.16 0.66 -21.07
N LEU A 371 11.81 1.80 -21.27
CA LEU A 371 12.93 1.89 -22.21
C LEU A 371 14.13 1.06 -21.77
N ASP A 372 14.37 0.94 -20.46
CA ASP A 372 15.46 0.08 -19.96
C ASP A 372 15.18 -1.39 -20.27
N TYR A 373 13.92 -1.86 -20.06
CA TYR A 373 13.51 -3.21 -20.46
C TYR A 373 13.56 -3.41 -21.98
N ALA A 374 13.14 -2.42 -22.76
CA ALA A 374 13.24 -2.49 -24.21
C ALA A 374 14.70 -2.56 -24.67
N ASN A 375 15.60 -1.80 -24.07
CA ASN A 375 17.02 -1.82 -24.39
C ASN A 375 17.70 -3.14 -23.98
N MET A 376 17.28 -3.73 -22.84
CA MET A 376 17.70 -5.09 -22.47
C MET A 376 17.31 -6.10 -23.56
N ALA A 377 16.05 -6.07 -23.99
CA ALA A 377 15.57 -6.96 -25.05
C ALA A 377 16.27 -6.70 -26.40
N ASN A 378 16.47 -5.44 -26.77
CA ASN A 378 17.18 -5.08 -28.01
C ASN A 378 18.63 -5.56 -28.00
N TYR A 379 19.31 -5.52 -26.86
CA TYR A 379 20.66 -6.02 -26.73
C TYR A 379 20.74 -7.54 -26.99
N GLU A 380 19.86 -8.32 -26.41
CA GLU A 380 19.77 -9.76 -26.59
C GLU A 380 19.30 -10.18 -28.00
N LEU A 381 18.53 -9.31 -28.63
CA LEU A 381 18.10 -9.47 -30.04
C LEU A 381 19.12 -8.93 -31.06
N GLU A 382 20.24 -8.39 -30.58
CA GLU A 382 21.29 -7.74 -31.40
C GLU A 382 20.78 -6.54 -32.22
N ASP A 383 19.67 -5.91 -31.78
CA ASP A 383 19.10 -4.71 -32.41
C ASP A 383 19.73 -3.44 -31.80
N TYR A 384 21.00 -3.24 -32.13
CA TYR A 384 21.79 -2.15 -31.56
C TYR A 384 21.34 -0.77 -32.08
N ASP A 385 20.78 -0.70 -33.30
CA ASP A 385 20.23 0.54 -33.85
C ASP A 385 19.05 1.05 -33.01
N ALA A 386 18.20 0.14 -32.53
CA ALA A 386 17.10 0.48 -31.63
C ALA A 386 17.61 1.03 -30.30
N ILE A 387 18.67 0.44 -29.72
CA ILE A 387 19.32 0.96 -28.49
C ILE A 387 19.81 2.38 -28.72
N ILE A 388 20.52 2.63 -29.83
CA ILE A 388 21.04 3.96 -30.16
C ILE A 388 19.89 4.97 -30.27
N THR A 389 18.80 4.60 -30.96
CA THR A 389 17.61 5.45 -31.11
C THR A 389 17.00 5.82 -29.78
N ASN A 390 16.81 4.85 -28.87
CA ASN A 390 16.29 5.08 -27.54
C ASN A 390 17.21 5.97 -26.68
N CYS A 391 18.52 5.77 -26.78
CA CYS A 391 19.51 6.60 -26.10
C CYS A 391 19.52 8.04 -26.63
N GLU A 392 19.42 8.24 -27.96
CA GLU A 392 19.30 9.58 -28.56
C GLU A 392 18.04 10.29 -28.11
N TYR A 393 16.92 9.58 -27.99
CA TYR A 393 15.70 10.12 -27.41
C TYR A 393 15.93 10.61 -25.96
N LEU A 394 16.57 9.80 -25.11
CA LEU A 394 16.89 10.19 -23.71
C LEU A 394 17.78 11.43 -23.66
N LEU A 395 18.83 11.48 -24.46
CA LEU A 395 19.75 12.62 -24.53
C LEU A 395 19.07 13.92 -24.99
N LYS A 396 18.09 13.81 -25.90
CA LYS A 396 17.31 14.94 -26.42
C LYS A 396 16.28 15.44 -25.43
N THR A 397 15.57 14.55 -24.76
CA THR A 397 14.45 14.90 -23.88
C THR A 397 14.89 15.25 -22.46
N HIS A 398 16.01 14.65 -21.99
CA HIS A 398 16.54 14.82 -20.64
C HIS A 398 18.00 15.31 -20.61
N PRO A 399 18.37 16.37 -21.37
CA PRO A 399 19.78 16.77 -21.54
C PRO A 399 20.44 17.29 -20.26
N LYS A 400 19.66 17.59 -19.22
CA LYS A 400 20.16 18.08 -17.92
C LYS A 400 20.28 16.96 -16.89
N ASP A 401 19.68 15.81 -17.12
CA ASP A 401 19.81 14.66 -16.23
C ASP A 401 21.14 13.96 -16.46
N LYS A 402 22.09 14.25 -15.58
CA LYS A 402 23.45 13.73 -15.68
C LYS A 402 23.51 12.20 -15.61
N LYS A 403 22.64 11.57 -14.82
CA LYS A 403 22.61 10.10 -14.66
C LYS A 403 22.08 9.44 -15.93
N LEU A 404 20.95 9.92 -16.43
CA LEU A 404 20.38 9.40 -17.69
C LEU A 404 21.33 9.62 -18.88
N CYS A 405 21.93 10.80 -18.99
CA CYS A 405 22.91 11.06 -20.05
C CYS A 405 24.13 10.16 -19.93
N LEU A 406 24.62 9.88 -18.74
CA LEU A 406 25.75 8.98 -18.49
C LEU A 406 25.41 7.56 -18.93
N SER A 407 24.25 7.04 -18.51
CA SER A 407 23.76 5.71 -18.91
C SER A 407 23.57 5.61 -20.42
N ALA A 408 22.92 6.60 -21.04
CA ALA A 408 22.68 6.62 -22.48
C ALA A 408 23.99 6.60 -23.27
N TRP A 409 25.00 7.44 -22.92
CA TRP A 409 26.30 7.42 -23.57
C TRP A 409 27.07 6.12 -23.37
N SER A 410 26.92 5.46 -22.21
CA SER A 410 27.49 4.15 -21.94
C SER A 410 26.90 3.09 -22.86
N MET A 411 25.56 2.98 -22.86
CA MET A 411 24.84 2.00 -23.70
C MET A 411 25.11 2.21 -25.21
N MET A 412 25.14 3.46 -25.66
CA MET A 412 25.53 3.75 -27.05
C MET A 412 26.95 3.29 -27.36
N GLY A 413 27.88 3.43 -26.42
CA GLY A 413 29.24 2.96 -26.54
C GLY A 413 29.31 1.44 -26.76
N ASP A 414 28.57 0.70 -25.90
CA ASP A 414 28.48 -0.76 -26.00
C ASP A 414 27.80 -1.19 -27.31
N ALA A 415 26.69 -0.56 -27.70
CA ALA A 415 25.97 -0.84 -28.95
C ALA A 415 26.85 -0.61 -30.18
N TYR A 416 27.50 0.55 -30.29
CA TYR A 416 28.42 0.82 -31.43
C TYR A 416 29.59 -0.17 -31.48
N TYR A 417 30.14 -0.57 -30.33
CA TYR A 417 31.20 -1.56 -30.32
C TYR A 417 30.72 -2.92 -30.81
N SER A 418 29.55 -3.37 -30.37
CA SER A 418 28.93 -4.63 -30.83
C SER A 418 28.64 -4.61 -32.35
N MET A 419 28.28 -3.45 -32.91
CA MET A 419 28.15 -3.25 -34.37
C MET A 419 29.50 -3.22 -35.13
N GLY A 420 30.64 -3.26 -34.41
CA GLY A 420 31.96 -3.16 -35.00
C GLY A 420 32.46 -1.73 -35.23
N ASP A 421 31.68 -0.70 -34.94
CA ASP A 421 32.07 0.71 -35.04
C ASP A 421 32.78 1.20 -33.76
N SER A 422 34.00 0.72 -33.57
CA SER A 422 34.81 1.14 -32.41
C SER A 422 35.13 2.65 -32.41
N GLY A 423 35.03 3.33 -33.55
CA GLY A 423 35.23 4.78 -33.63
C GLY A 423 34.13 5.57 -32.95
N GLN A 424 32.87 5.21 -33.18
CA GLN A 424 31.72 5.81 -32.53
C GLN A 424 31.60 5.34 -31.06
N ALA A 425 31.91 4.07 -30.79
CA ALA A 425 31.95 3.53 -29.43
C ALA A 425 32.85 4.36 -28.53
N PHE A 426 34.09 4.62 -28.93
CA PHE A 426 35.03 5.40 -28.11
C PHE A 426 34.65 6.88 -27.98
N LYS A 427 33.97 7.46 -28.98
CA LYS A 427 33.43 8.82 -28.86
C LYS A 427 32.28 8.87 -27.83
N ALA A 428 31.42 7.85 -27.77
CA ALA A 428 30.34 7.76 -26.79
C ALA A 428 30.90 7.60 -25.38
N TYR A 429 31.89 6.71 -25.20
CA TYR A 429 32.57 6.56 -23.90
C TYR A 429 33.31 7.82 -23.47
N ASP A 430 33.95 8.54 -24.37
CA ASP A 430 34.59 9.82 -24.07
C ASP A 430 33.57 10.88 -23.64
N LYS A 431 32.31 10.83 -24.15
CA LYS A 431 31.22 11.69 -23.69
C LYS A 431 30.71 11.28 -22.30
N ALA A 432 30.55 9.98 -22.05
CA ALA A 432 30.21 9.47 -20.72
C ALA A 432 31.25 9.87 -19.67
N LEU A 433 32.55 9.69 -19.94
CA LEU A 433 33.65 10.03 -19.04
C LEU A 433 33.87 11.54 -18.84
N ARG A 434 33.32 12.38 -19.73
CA ARG A 434 33.23 13.84 -19.47
C ARG A 434 32.18 14.18 -18.43
N LEU A 435 31.11 13.42 -18.35
CA LEU A 435 30.08 13.57 -17.32
C LEU A 435 30.58 13.00 -15.99
N ASP A 436 31.18 11.81 -16.01
CA ASP A 436 31.79 11.19 -14.83
C ASP A 436 33.11 10.51 -15.16
N PRO A 437 34.26 11.13 -14.87
CA PRO A 437 35.58 10.58 -15.15
C PRO A 437 35.93 9.32 -14.34
N SER A 438 35.13 9.00 -13.33
CA SER A 438 35.31 7.85 -12.44
C SER A 438 34.33 6.71 -12.69
N TYR A 439 33.43 6.84 -13.67
CA TYR A 439 32.39 5.84 -13.93
C TYR A 439 32.99 4.49 -14.36
N ALA A 440 33.05 3.58 -13.39
CA ALA A 440 33.78 2.33 -13.50
C ALA A 440 33.30 1.42 -14.66
N PRO A 441 32.00 1.25 -14.96
CA PRO A 441 31.56 0.42 -16.07
C PRO A 441 32.15 0.89 -17.42
N VAL A 442 32.10 2.18 -17.70
CA VAL A 442 32.66 2.73 -18.96
C VAL A 442 34.19 2.64 -18.97
N LEU A 443 34.85 2.91 -17.84
CA LEU A 443 36.30 2.76 -17.76
C LEU A 443 36.72 1.32 -18.04
N ASN A 444 35.98 0.33 -17.52
CA ASN A 444 36.25 -1.08 -17.74
C ASN A 444 36.05 -1.48 -19.22
N ASN A 445 34.86 -1.20 -19.78
CA ASN A 445 34.52 -1.61 -21.13
C ASN A 445 35.45 -0.95 -22.15
N TYR A 446 35.70 0.35 -21.98
CA TYR A 446 36.63 1.08 -22.85
C TYR A 446 38.06 0.49 -22.76
N ALA A 447 38.55 0.19 -21.55
CA ALA A 447 39.86 -0.41 -21.33
C ALA A 447 39.95 -1.79 -22.00
N TYR A 448 38.94 -2.64 -21.80
CA TYR A 448 38.85 -3.96 -22.40
C TYR A 448 38.90 -3.87 -23.93
N TYR A 449 38.06 -3.06 -24.53
CA TYR A 449 37.99 -2.93 -26.00
C TYR A 449 39.26 -2.32 -26.63
N LEU A 450 39.92 -1.40 -25.95
CA LEU A 450 41.25 -0.93 -26.38
C LEU A 450 42.29 -2.05 -26.32
N SER A 451 42.23 -2.89 -25.31
CA SER A 451 43.17 -3.98 -25.08
C SER A 451 43.04 -5.06 -26.15
N VAL A 452 41.80 -5.47 -26.46
CA VAL A 452 41.50 -6.46 -27.53
C VAL A 452 41.99 -5.99 -28.89
N GLN A 453 41.96 -4.69 -29.19
CA GLN A 453 42.52 -4.14 -30.42
C GLN A 453 44.06 -4.05 -30.43
N GLY A 454 44.71 -4.39 -29.32
CA GLY A 454 46.18 -4.25 -29.19
C GLY A 454 46.66 -2.80 -29.22
N LYS A 455 45.76 -1.83 -29.10
CA LYS A 455 46.07 -0.39 -29.24
C LYS A 455 46.01 0.30 -27.87
N LYS A 456 46.97 1.23 -27.65
CA LYS A 456 46.96 2.10 -26.46
C LYS A 456 46.90 1.33 -25.13
N LEU A 457 47.56 0.20 -25.00
CA LEU A 457 47.57 -0.66 -23.79
C LEU A 457 47.89 0.13 -22.52
N LYS A 458 48.76 1.15 -22.57
CA LYS A 458 49.04 2.01 -21.42
C LYS A 458 47.80 2.84 -20.97
N LYS A 459 46.96 3.31 -21.94
CA LYS A 459 45.71 3.99 -21.61
C LYS A 459 44.72 3.00 -20.99
N ALA A 460 44.56 1.80 -21.59
CA ALA A 460 43.73 0.73 -21.08
C ALA A 460 44.11 0.33 -19.65
N TYR A 461 45.40 0.14 -19.38
CA TYR A 461 45.92 -0.16 -18.06
C TYR A 461 45.53 0.91 -17.04
N ASN A 462 45.74 2.20 -17.34
CA ASN A 462 45.42 3.28 -16.41
C ASN A 462 43.91 3.42 -16.14
N MET A 463 43.07 3.08 -17.09
CA MET A 463 41.62 3.08 -16.93
C MET A 463 41.17 1.91 -16.08
N SER A 464 41.60 0.70 -16.40
CA SER A 464 41.23 -0.51 -15.69
C SER A 464 41.82 -0.55 -14.26
N LYS A 465 43.00 0.06 -14.03
CA LYS A 465 43.54 0.23 -12.69
C LYS A 465 42.59 0.98 -11.77
N LYS A 466 41.95 2.06 -12.26
CA LYS A 466 40.97 2.82 -11.50
C LYS A 466 39.73 2.01 -11.13
N THR A 467 39.32 1.07 -12.00
CA THR A 467 38.15 0.22 -11.70
C THR A 467 38.45 -0.77 -10.59
N VAL A 468 39.63 -1.38 -10.60
CA VAL A 468 40.06 -2.30 -9.53
C VAL A 468 40.32 -1.56 -8.20
N GLU A 469 40.80 -0.30 -8.26
CA GLU A 469 40.97 0.53 -7.06
C GLU A 469 39.62 0.93 -6.45
N ALA A 470 38.60 1.18 -7.28
CA ALA A 470 37.25 1.54 -6.85
C ALA A 470 36.47 0.32 -6.32
N GLU A 471 36.56 -0.81 -7.01
CA GLU A 471 35.84 -2.05 -6.67
C GLU A 471 36.82 -3.24 -6.70
N PRO A 472 37.61 -3.43 -5.64
CA PRO A 472 38.71 -4.41 -5.64
C PRO A 472 38.27 -5.87 -5.69
N ASP A 473 37.01 -6.16 -5.38
CA ASP A 473 36.43 -7.50 -5.37
C ASP A 473 35.51 -7.78 -6.58
N ASN A 474 35.45 -6.86 -7.55
CA ASN A 474 34.66 -7.07 -8.76
C ASN A 474 35.40 -7.98 -9.76
N ALA A 475 34.91 -9.20 -9.95
CA ALA A 475 35.55 -10.22 -10.79
C ALA A 475 35.76 -9.76 -12.25
N THR A 476 34.80 -9.01 -12.82
CA THR A 476 34.90 -8.49 -14.19
C THR A 476 36.00 -7.44 -14.32
N TYR A 477 36.13 -6.56 -13.32
CA TYR A 477 37.20 -5.54 -13.34
C TYR A 477 38.58 -6.16 -13.09
N LEU A 478 38.66 -7.14 -12.21
CA LEU A 478 39.88 -7.92 -11.96
C LEU A 478 40.33 -8.68 -13.22
N ASP A 479 39.38 -9.29 -13.95
CA ASP A 479 39.65 -9.97 -15.21
C ASP A 479 40.20 -9.00 -16.26
N THR A 480 39.50 -7.89 -16.51
CA THR A 480 39.94 -6.90 -17.49
C THR A 480 41.33 -6.37 -17.17
N PHE A 481 41.60 -6.08 -15.89
CA PHE A 481 42.93 -5.59 -15.49
C PHE A 481 44.01 -6.64 -15.65
N ALA A 482 43.75 -7.87 -15.24
CA ALA A 482 44.68 -8.99 -15.40
C ALA A 482 44.91 -9.33 -16.86
N TRP A 483 43.86 -9.29 -17.71
CA TRP A 483 43.99 -9.51 -19.15
C TRP A 483 44.85 -8.44 -19.83
N ILE A 484 44.68 -7.17 -19.44
CA ILE A 484 45.54 -6.08 -19.94
C ILE A 484 47.00 -6.30 -19.50
N LEU A 485 47.27 -6.74 -18.27
CA LEU A 485 48.61 -7.10 -17.81
C LEU A 485 49.20 -8.22 -18.65
N HIS A 486 48.44 -9.27 -18.97
CA HIS A 486 48.84 -10.36 -19.85
C HIS A 486 49.25 -9.81 -21.25
N LEU A 487 48.39 -8.99 -21.86
CA LEU A 487 48.68 -8.39 -23.16
C LEU A 487 49.90 -7.45 -23.17
N MET A 488 50.31 -6.97 -21.98
CA MET A 488 51.56 -6.22 -21.78
C MET A 488 52.78 -7.12 -21.49
N GLY A 489 52.61 -8.46 -21.51
CA GLY A 489 53.67 -9.43 -21.20
C GLY A 489 53.99 -9.57 -19.71
N LYS A 490 53.05 -9.19 -18.82
CA LYS A 490 53.21 -9.15 -17.40
C LYS A 490 52.43 -10.26 -16.69
N ASP A 491 52.56 -11.50 -17.12
CA ASP A 491 51.78 -12.65 -16.70
C ASP A 491 51.92 -12.95 -15.21
N LEU A 492 53.10 -12.77 -14.63
CA LEU A 492 53.32 -12.92 -13.19
C LEU A 492 52.56 -11.88 -12.37
N GLU A 493 52.41 -10.66 -12.88
CA GLU A 493 51.60 -9.62 -12.24
C GLU A 493 50.11 -9.88 -12.43
N ALA A 494 49.69 -10.48 -13.55
CA ALA A 494 48.29 -10.79 -13.87
C ALA A 494 47.69 -11.90 -12.98
N LYS A 495 48.45 -12.93 -12.72
CA LYS A 495 47.99 -14.14 -12.01
C LYS A 495 47.31 -13.89 -10.65
N PRO A 496 47.82 -13.02 -9.75
CA PRO A 496 47.15 -12.70 -8.50
C PRO A 496 45.74 -12.15 -8.67
N PHE A 497 45.52 -11.29 -9.70
CA PHE A 497 44.21 -10.70 -9.96
C PHE A 497 43.21 -11.73 -10.49
N PHE A 498 43.62 -12.63 -11.37
CA PHE A 498 42.76 -13.75 -11.79
C PHE A 498 42.43 -14.66 -10.60
N LYS A 499 43.42 -14.97 -9.77
CA LYS A 499 43.21 -15.79 -8.55
C LYS A 499 42.19 -15.09 -7.63
N HIS A 500 42.27 -13.78 -7.50
CA HIS A 500 41.32 -12.99 -6.72
C HIS A 500 39.90 -13.02 -7.35
N ALA A 501 39.79 -12.83 -8.66
CA ALA A 501 38.52 -12.94 -9.38
C ALA A 501 37.82 -14.28 -9.14
N MET A 502 38.58 -15.40 -9.05
CA MET A 502 38.02 -16.73 -8.76
C MET A 502 37.34 -16.83 -7.38
N LEU A 503 37.65 -15.94 -6.44
CA LEU A 503 37.03 -15.90 -5.11
C LEU A 503 35.69 -15.13 -5.12
N TYR A 504 35.49 -14.24 -6.13
CA TYR A 504 34.39 -13.29 -6.18
C TYR A 504 33.48 -13.46 -7.42
N GLY A 505 33.23 -14.70 -7.82
CA GLY A 505 32.30 -15.02 -8.92
C GLY A 505 32.98 -15.28 -10.28
N GLY A 506 34.30 -15.13 -10.40
CA GLY A 506 34.99 -15.41 -11.66
C GLY A 506 34.87 -16.85 -12.15
N LYS A 507 34.52 -17.80 -11.27
CA LYS A 507 34.24 -19.20 -11.64
C LYS A 507 32.93 -19.39 -12.38
N GLU A 508 32.07 -18.40 -12.38
CA GLU A 508 30.76 -18.41 -13.03
C GLU A 508 30.81 -17.80 -14.44
N SER A 509 31.97 -17.32 -14.88
CA SER A 509 32.19 -16.72 -16.19
C SER A 509 33.14 -17.54 -17.03
N ALA A 510 32.66 -18.11 -18.13
CA ALA A 510 33.47 -18.86 -19.08
C ALA A 510 34.62 -18.01 -19.66
N VAL A 511 34.40 -16.71 -19.88
CA VAL A 511 35.41 -15.77 -20.39
C VAL A 511 36.56 -15.61 -19.40
N ILE A 512 36.25 -15.34 -18.12
CA ILE A 512 37.27 -15.18 -17.07
C ILE A 512 38.08 -16.46 -16.87
N LEU A 513 37.42 -17.60 -16.91
CA LEU A 513 38.07 -18.90 -16.82
C LEU A 513 39.05 -19.14 -17.98
N ARG A 514 38.68 -18.76 -19.23
CA ARG A 514 39.53 -18.87 -20.40
C ARG A 514 40.72 -17.92 -20.34
N HIS A 515 40.51 -16.67 -19.94
CA HIS A 515 41.58 -15.70 -19.77
C HIS A 515 42.61 -16.21 -18.74
N TYR A 516 42.14 -16.70 -17.58
CA TYR A 516 43.02 -17.22 -16.56
C TYR A 516 43.79 -18.47 -17.02
N ALA A 517 43.11 -19.38 -17.73
CA ALA A 517 43.77 -20.57 -18.30
C ALA A 517 44.90 -20.18 -19.27
N THR A 518 44.68 -19.14 -20.09
CA THR A 518 45.70 -18.63 -21.03
C THR A 518 46.95 -18.13 -20.30
N VAL A 519 46.77 -17.35 -19.23
CA VAL A 519 47.87 -16.84 -18.42
C VAL A 519 48.61 -17.97 -17.70
N LEU A 520 47.93 -18.98 -17.16
CA LEU A 520 48.54 -20.14 -16.53
C LEU A 520 49.37 -20.95 -17.52
N GLU A 521 48.91 -21.11 -18.74
CA GLU A 521 49.68 -21.83 -19.78
C GLU A 521 50.99 -21.12 -20.13
N VAL A 522 50.97 -19.79 -20.26
CA VAL A 522 52.17 -18.98 -20.48
C VAL A 522 53.13 -19.06 -19.32
N LEU A 523 52.62 -19.20 -18.12
CA LEU A 523 53.44 -19.36 -16.90
C LEU A 523 53.94 -20.78 -16.66
N GLY A 524 53.67 -21.74 -17.57
CA GLY A 524 54.14 -23.12 -17.48
C GLY A 524 53.32 -24.00 -16.50
N GLU A 525 52.06 -23.68 -16.30
CA GLU A 525 51.10 -24.42 -15.45
C GLU A 525 49.98 -25.06 -16.28
N PRO A 526 50.30 -25.91 -17.32
CA PRO A 526 49.33 -26.41 -18.28
C PRO A 526 48.25 -27.31 -17.66
N GLU A 527 48.55 -28.07 -16.61
CA GLU A 527 47.58 -28.92 -15.94
C GLU A 527 46.50 -28.10 -15.24
N THR A 528 46.88 -27.02 -14.55
CA THR A 528 45.95 -26.11 -13.91
C THR A 528 45.14 -25.33 -14.96
N ALA A 529 45.78 -24.91 -16.05
CA ALA A 529 45.09 -24.25 -17.18
C ALA A 529 44.00 -25.13 -17.77
N GLN A 530 44.27 -26.45 -17.91
CA GLN A 530 43.28 -27.39 -18.46
C GLN A 530 42.07 -27.55 -17.53
N VAL A 531 42.25 -27.48 -16.21
CA VAL A 531 41.10 -27.49 -15.27
C VAL A 531 40.16 -26.31 -15.54
N TYR A 532 40.69 -25.10 -15.64
CA TYR A 532 39.87 -23.91 -15.91
C TYR A 532 39.22 -23.92 -17.30
N ARG A 533 39.91 -24.44 -18.31
CA ARG A 533 39.31 -24.64 -19.67
C ARG A 533 38.11 -25.61 -19.60
N ASN A 534 38.27 -26.72 -18.87
CA ASN A 534 37.19 -27.70 -18.72
C ASN A 534 35.99 -27.09 -17.98
N MET A 535 36.25 -26.24 -16.97
CA MET A 535 35.17 -25.49 -16.28
C MET A 535 34.45 -24.53 -17.24
N ALA A 536 35.20 -23.76 -18.03
CA ALA A 536 34.62 -22.86 -19.03
C ALA A 536 33.72 -23.60 -20.03
N THR A 537 34.21 -24.73 -20.56
CA THR A 537 33.43 -25.53 -21.52
C THR A 537 32.15 -26.12 -20.92
N ARG A 538 32.15 -26.45 -19.62
CA ARG A 538 30.93 -26.92 -18.93
C ARG A 538 29.90 -25.79 -18.78
N LEU A 539 30.34 -24.56 -18.45
CA LEU A 539 29.43 -23.41 -18.37
C LEU A 539 28.80 -23.10 -19.73
N GLU A 540 29.62 -23.06 -20.77
CA GLU A 540 29.15 -22.83 -22.14
C GLU A 540 28.14 -23.89 -22.63
N ALA A 541 28.33 -25.16 -22.21
CA ALA A 541 27.39 -26.22 -22.52
C ALA A 541 26.06 -26.12 -21.73
N GLN A 542 26.06 -25.45 -20.59
CA GLN A 542 24.85 -25.19 -19.78
C GLN A 542 24.07 -23.96 -20.25
N GLU A 543 24.74 -23.04 -20.95
CA GLU A 543 24.14 -21.82 -21.51
C GLU A 543 23.55 -22.03 -22.92
N GLN A 544 23.83 -23.15 -23.57
CA GLN A 544 23.19 -23.53 -24.83
C GLN A 544 21.80 -24.07 -24.56
N PRO A 545 20.72 -23.50 -25.17
CA PRO A 545 19.32 -23.86 -24.95
C PRO A 545 18.99 -25.31 -25.37
#